data_4cb9d292de6dea97aa5d53bfcdd59154
#
_entry.id   4cb9d292de6dea97aa5d53bfcdd59154
#
_cell.length_a   1.000
_cell.length_b   1.000
_cell.length_c   1.000
_cell.angle_alpha   90.00
_cell.angle_beta   90.00
_cell.angle_gamma   90.00
#
_symmetry.space_group_name_H-M   'P 1'
#
loop_
_entity.id
_entity.type
_entity.pdbx_description
1 polymer ?
#
loop_
_entity_poly.entity_id
_entity_poly.type
_entity_poly.pdbx_seq_one_letter_code
_entity_poly.pdbx_strand_id
1 'polypeptide(L)'
;MDDNKKCYMNNDMRRLIGVFSLLIVCVSLLPVSSLAQTKRALVIGLGEHEDSAWTKINGDKDVPYVLEFLNNANYEQIVTLVNEQATKDSIVAAFRNLEQSCRPDDIVYVHYSGHGQQMRDVSDDEPDDLDECWIPYDAYRKPCEKDMGEKHLTDDEVNLLLNNI
;
A
#
# COMPACT_ATOMS: atom_id res chain seq x y z
N MET A 1 25.04 -41.06 66.26
CA MET A 1 25.72 -41.44 65.02
C MET A 1 25.29 -40.40 63.97
N ASP A 2 26.23 -39.59 63.74
CA ASP A 2 26.16 -38.29 63.03
C ASP A 2 26.38 -38.54 61.53
N ASP A 3 25.56 -37.98 60.68
CA ASP A 3 25.95 -37.84 59.29
C ASP A 3 25.35 -36.55 58.66
N ASN A 4 26.09 -35.49 59.04
CA ASN A 4 25.95 -34.17 58.38
C ASN A 4 26.69 -34.18 57.03
N LYS A 5 26.09 -34.66 55.95
CA LYS A 5 26.61 -34.46 54.59
C LYS A 5 26.22 -33.08 54.11
N LYS A 6 27.01 -32.04 54.39
CA LYS A 6 26.99 -30.77 53.68
C LYS A 6 27.46 -31.00 52.24
N CYS A 7 26.52 -30.93 51.29
CA CYS A 7 26.83 -30.89 49.86
C CYS A 7 27.48 -29.54 49.53
N TYR A 8 28.80 -29.52 49.41
CA TYR A 8 29.55 -28.35 48.95
C TYR A 8 29.40 -28.25 47.41
N MET A 9 28.65 -27.30 47.00
CA MET A 9 28.56 -26.96 45.59
C MET A 9 29.92 -26.39 45.14
N ASN A 10 30.56 -27.06 44.15
CA ASN A 10 31.88 -26.71 43.65
C ASN A 10 31.91 -25.27 43.10
N ASN A 11 32.96 -24.53 43.36
CA ASN A 11 33.14 -23.12 42.93
C ASN A 11 33.03 -22.95 41.41
N ASP A 12 33.35 -23.99 40.63
CA ASP A 12 33.22 -23.98 39.17
C ASP A 12 31.77 -24.00 38.72
N MET A 13 30.90 -24.73 39.44
CA MET A 13 29.45 -24.77 39.14
C MET A 13 28.77 -23.43 39.50
N ARG A 14 29.22 -22.72 40.54
CA ARG A 14 28.74 -21.36 40.87
C ARG A 14 29.15 -20.32 39.82
N ARG A 15 30.36 -20.45 39.23
CA ARG A 15 30.83 -19.59 38.13
C ARG A 15 30.07 -19.86 36.85
N LEU A 16 29.77 -21.13 36.54
CA LEU A 16 28.95 -21.49 35.34
C LEU A 16 27.53 -20.93 35.42
N ILE A 17 26.88 -21.06 36.61
CA ILE A 17 25.51 -20.51 36.82
C ILE A 17 25.53 -18.98 36.72
N GLY A 18 26.57 -18.31 37.26
CA GLY A 18 26.71 -16.85 37.14
C GLY A 18 26.89 -16.35 35.71
N VAL A 19 27.66 -17.06 34.89
CA VAL A 19 27.89 -16.71 33.47
C VAL A 19 26.63 -16.95 32.64
N PHE A 20 25.91 -18.06 32.88
CA PHE A 20 24.64 -18.33 32.20
C PHE A 20 23.55 -17.32 32.57
N SER A 21 23.45 -16.92 33.84
CA SER A 21 22.50 -15.90 34.30
C SER A 21 22.82 -14.53 33.71
N LEU A 22 24.08 -14.16 33.53
CA LEU A 22 24.50 -12.90 32.91
C LEU A 22 24.23 -12.88 31.41
N LEU A 23 24.39 -14.04 30.73
CA LEU A 23 24.10 -14.17 29.28
C LEU A 23 22.59 -14.04 28.99
N ILE A 24 21.74 -14.61 29.85
CA ILE A 24 20.25 -14.52 29.69
C ILE A 24 19.79 -13.09 29.89
N VAL A 25 20.38 -12.33 30.84
CA VAL A 25 20.02 -10.92 31.05
C VAL A 25 20.47 -10.02 29.90
N CYS A 26 21.61 -10.31 29.25
CA CYS A 26 22.05 -9.54 28.07
C CYS A 26 21.16 -9.75 26.84
N VAL A 27 20.59 -10.94 26.63
CA VAL A 27 19.70 -11.22 25.49
C VAL A 27 18.34 -10.50 25.64
N SER A 28 17.87 -10.30 26.89
CA SER A 28 16.61 -9.60 27.15
C SER A 28 16.68 -8.07 27.03
N LEU A 29 17.87 -7.50 26.84
CA LEU A 29 18.11 -6.05 26.68
C LEU A 29 18.34 -5.64 25.21
N LEU A 30 18.21 -6.55 24.26
CA LEU A 30 18.22 -6.14 22.84
C LEU A 30 16.98 -5.29 22.60
N PRO A 31 17.13 -4.03 22.16
CA PRO A 31 15.97 -3.23 21.79
C PRO A 31 15.25 -3.97 20.66
N VAL A 32 14.04 -4.42 20.91
CA VAL A 32 13.11 -4.75 19.83
C VAL A 32 12.88 -3.43 19.11
N SER A 33 13.58 -3.21 18.01
CA SER A 33 13.31 -2.07 17.15
C SER A 33 11.88 -2.27 16.64
N SER A 34 10.93 -1.65 17.31
CA SER A 34 9.61 -1.44 16.74
C SER A 34 9.83 -0.60 15.50
N LEU A 35 9.71 -1.22 14.33
CA LEU A 35 9.65 -0.46 13.07
C LEU A 35 8.44 0.46 13.21
N ALA A 36 8.69 1.77 13.19
CA ALA A 36 7.60 2.73 13.27
C ALA A 36 6.65 2.49 12.09
N GLN A 37 5.36 2.50 12.37
CA GLN A 37 4.30 2.47 11.37
C GLN A 37 4.49 3.63 10.39
N THR A 38 4.59 3.33 9.09
CA THR A 38 4.73 4.34 8.04
C THR A 38 3.37 4.63 7.40
N LYS A 39 3.08 5.90 7.17
CA LYS A 39 1.88 6.33 6.44
C LYS A 39 2.25 6.65 4.99
N ARG A 40 1.62 5.95 4.05
CA ARG A 40 1.86 6.04 2.61
C ARG A 40 0.60 6.45 1.88
N ALA A 41 0.73 7.18 0.78
CA ALA A 41 -0.42 7.53 -0.04
C ALA A 41 -0.12 7.46 -1.53
N LEU A 42 -1.16 7.10 -2.29
CA LEU A 42 -1.25 7.26 -3.74
C LEU A 42 -2.42 8.20 -4.04
N VAL A 43 -2.14 9.32 -4.68
CA VAL A 43 -3.14 10.34 -5.03
C VAL A 43 -3.19 10.48 -6.54
N ILE A 44 -4.35 10.18 -7.12
CA ILE A 44 -4.59 10.22 -8.56
C ILE A 44 -5.66 11.28 -8.83
N GLY A 45 -5.36 12.24 -9.71
CA GLY A 45 -6.29 13.31 -10.05
C GLY A 45 -6.28 13.62 -11.54
N LEU A 46 -7.43 13.45 -12.21
CA LEU A 46 -7.60 13.64 -13.63
C LEU A 46 -8.63 14.74 -13.89
N GLY A 47 -8.20 15.83 -14.50
CA GLY A 47 -9.08 16.90 -15.01
C GLY A 47 -9.29 16.81 -16.51
N GLU A 48 -8.35 16.18 -17.22
CA GLU A 48 -8.39 15.98 -18.67
C GLU A 48 -7.78 14.62 -19.06
N HIS A 49 -8.08 14.20 -20.30
CA HIS A 49 -7.67 12.91 -20.86
C HIS A 49 -7.07 13.12 -22.25
N GLU A 50 -6.31 12.13 -22.76
CA GLU A 50 -5.80 12.12 -24.12
C GLU A 50 -6.96 12.15 -25.14
N ASP A 51 -8.03 11.40 -24.87
CA ASP A 51 -9.24 11.44 -25.66
C ASP A 51 -10.10 12.67 -25.33
N SER A 52 -10.21 13.61 -26.27
CA SER A 52 -11.05 14.80 -26.14
C SER A 52 -12.56 14.53 -26.07
N ALA A 53 -13.00 13.29 -26.27
CA ALA A 53 -14.39 12.87 -26.08
C ALA A 53 -14.78 12.81 -24.59
N TRP A 54 -13.81 12.76 -23.67
CA TRP A 54 -14.04 12.95 -22.25
C TRP A 54 -14.21 14.44 -21.94
N THR A 55 -15.27 14.77 -21.22
CA THR A 55 -15.50 16.15 -20.76
C THR A 55 -14.47 16.51 -19.69
N LYS A 56 -13.87 17.70 -19.76
CA LYS A 56 -13.00 18.20 -18.69
C LYS A 56 -13.76 18.30 -17.38
N ILE A 57 -13.13 17.83 -16.30
CA ILE A 57 -13.62 17.89 -14.92
C ILE A 57 -12.55 18.52 -14.01
N ASN A 58 -12.74 18.48 -12.69
CA ASN A 58 -11.85 19.12 -11.75
C ASN A 58 -11.06 18.13 -10.86
N GLY A 59 -10.91 16.87 -11.28
CA GLY A 59 -10.20 15.87 -10.47
C GLY A 59 -8.75 16.22 -10.20
N ASP A 60 -8.07 16.90 -11.11
CA ASP A 60 -6.73 17.46 -10.92
C ASP A 60 -6.69 18.56 -9.85
N LYS A 61 -7.79 19.31 -9.66
CA LYS A 61 -7.90 20.39 -8.67
C LYS A 61 -8.11 19.87 -7.24
N ASP A 62 -8.54 18.63 -7.09
CA ASP A 62 -8.72 18.01 -5.76
C ASP A 62 -7.36 17.66 -5.14
N VAL A 63 -6.34 17.36 -5.97
CA VAL A 63 -5.03 16.92 -5.52
C VAL A 63 -4.37 17.84 -4.48
N PRO A 64 -4.31 19.18 -4.65
CA PRO A 64 -3.73 20.05 -3.64
C PRO A 64 -4.41 19.96 -2.27
N TYR A 65 -5.74 19.82 -2.23
CA TYR A 65 -6.48 19.71 -0.97
C TYR A 65 -6.23 18.36 -0.28
N VAL A 66 -6.17 17.28 -1.07
CA VAL A 66 -5.82 15.95 -0.55
C VAL A 66 -4.40 15.94 0.00
N LEU A 67 -3.44 16.56 -0.69
CA LEU A 67 -2.05 16.69 -0.23
C LEU A 67 -1.95 17.49 1.08
N GLU A 68 -2.70 18.58 1.21
CA GLU A 68 -2.76 19.36 2.47
C GLU A 68 -3.27 18.48 3.62
N PHE A 69 -4.35 17.75 3.40
CA PHE A 69 -4.89 16.79 4.40
C PHE A 69 -3.84 15.74 4.79
N LEU A 70 -3.19 15.10 3.81
CA LEU A 70 -2.22 14.05 4.05
C LEU A 70 -0.98 14.56 4.80
N ASN A 71 -0.47 15.75 4.44
CA ASN A 71 0.64 16.38 5.14
C ASN A 71 0.28 16.69 6.60
N ASN A 72 -0.93 17.23 6.86
CA ASN A 72 -1.43 17.49 8.21
C ASN A 72 -1.64 16.20 9.01
N ALA A 73 -1.93 15.08 8.35
CA ALA A 73 -2.07 13.76 8.95
C ALA A 73 -0.75 12.98 9.08
N ASN A 74 0.39 13.63 8.76
CA ASN A 74 1.75 13.06 8.82
C ASN A 74 1.94 11.82 7.92
N TYR A 75 1.45 11.88 6.67
CA TYR A 75 1.83 10.91 5.66
C TYR A 75 3.25 11.24 5.15
N GLU A 76 4.12 10.23 5.15
CA GLU A 76 5.56 10.43 4.90
C GLU A 76 5.96 10.15 3.45
N GLN A 77 5.24 9.24 2.80
CA GLN A 77 5.49 8.82 1.44
C GLN A 77 4.22 8.99 0.61
N ILE A 78 4.20 10.05 -0.17
CA ILE A 78 3.05 10.40 -1.01
C ILE A 78 3.49 10.37 -2.47
N VAL A 79 2.83 9.52 -3.27
CA VAL A 79 2.98 9.47 -4.72
C VAL A 79 1.77 10.16 -5.33
N THR A 80 1.99 11.05 -6.29
CA THR A 80 0.93 11.74 -7.02
C THR A 80 1.02 11.46 -8.51
N LEU A 81 -0.12 11.19 -9.14
CA LEU A 81 -0.26 11.06 -10.59
C LEU A 81 -1.37 12.02 -11.03
N VAL A 82 -1.02 13.01 -11.86
CA VAL A 82 -1.95 14.06 -12.29
C VAL A 82 -2.00 14.12 -13.80
N ASN A 83 -3.22 14.12 -14.36
CA ASN A 83 -3.48 14.19 -15.80
C ASN A 83 -2.61 13.20 -16.59
N GLU A 84 -1.75 13.67 -17.50
CA GLU A 84 -0.90 12.83 -18.36
C GLU A 84 0.02 11.86 -17.64
N GLN A 85 0.26 12.07 -16.36
CA GLN A 85 1.01 11.12 -15.53
C GLN A 85 0.18 9.91 -15.09
N ALA A 86 -1.15 10.04 -15.10
CA ALA A 86 -2.10 9.03 -14.61
C ALA A 86 -2.56 8.08 -15.73
N THR A 87 -1.64 7.52 -16.51
CA THR A 87 -1.93 6.43 -17.45
C THR A 87 -2.21 5.13 -16.70
N LYS A 88 -2.91 4.16 -17.32
CA LYS A 88 -3.16 2.85 -16.72
C LYS A 88 -1.87 2.22 -16.21
N ASP A 89 -0.84 2.18 -17.05
CA ASP A 89 0.45 1.58 -16.69
C ASP A 89 1.10 2.27 -15.50
N SER A 90 1.05 3.62 -15.45
CA SER A 90 1.61 4.39 -14.32
C SER A 90 0.84 4.14 -13.03
N ILE A 91 -0.49 4.04 -13.08
CA ILE A 91 -1.33 3.73 -11.92
C ILE A 91 -0.99 2.33 -11.39
N VAL A 92 -0.97 1.31 -12.26
CA VAL A 92 -0.61 -0.07 -11.88
C VAL A 92 0.80 -0.14 -11.31
N ALA A 93 1.77 0.58 -11.90
CA ALA A 93 3.13 0.64 -11.39
C ALA A 93 3.20 1.28 -10.00
N ALA A 94 2.41 2.33 -9.74
CA ALA A 94 2.34 2.98 -8.43
C ALA A 94 1.77 2.04 -7.36
N PHE A 95 0.72 1.27 -7.66
CA PHE A 95 0.19 0.23 -6.77
C PHE A 95 1.23 -0.85 -6.47
N ARG A 96 1.93 -1.36 -7.48
CA ARG A 96 3.01 -2.35 -7.30
C ARG A 96 4.16 -1.82 -6.45
N ASN A 97 4.49 -0.53 -6.57
CA ASN A 97 5.49 0.11 -5.71
C ASN A 97 5.02 0.21 -4.25
N LEU A 98 3.73 0.49 -4.01
CA LEU A 98 3.13 0.42 -2.68
C LEU A 98 3.25 -0.99 -2.10
N GLU A 99 2.79 -2.03 -2.83
CA GLU A 99 2.91 -3.44 -2.43
C GLU A 99 4.34 -3.79 -2.00
N GLN A 100 5.36 -3.43 -2.81
CA GLN A 100 6.76 -3.75 -2.54
C GLN A 100 7.35 -2.97 -1.36
N SER A 101 6.81 -1.80 -1.05
CA SER A 101 7.33 -0.91 -0.01
C SER A 101 6.58 -1.00 1.32
N CYS A 102 5.34 -1.48 1.31
CA CYS A 102 4.51 -1.63 2.50
C CYS A 102 5.01 -2.74 3.41
N ARG A 103 4.79 -2.54 4.69
CA ARG A 103 5.09 -3.50 5.76
C ARG A 103 3.83 -3.75 6.57
N PRO A 104 3.75 -4.88 7.28
CA PRO A 104 2.67 -5.07 8.24
C PRO A 104 2.54 -3.87 9.17
N ASP A 105 1.31 -3.44 9.42
CA ASP A 105 0.94 -2.28 10.24
C ASP A 105 1.14 -0.90 9.59
N ASP A 106 1.70 -0.78 8.37
CA ASP A 106 1.69 0.49 7.63
C ASP A 106 0.26 0.93 7.29
N ILE A 107 0.03 2.23 7.21
CA ILE A 107 -1.26 2.80 6.80
C ILE A 107 -1.13 3.26 5.36
N VAL A 108 -2.02 2.76 4.50
CA VAL A 108 -2.08 3.16 3.10
C VAL A 108 -3.38 3.93 2.83
N TYR A 109 -3.25 5.07 2.17
CA TYR A 109 -4.36 5.87 1.68
C TYR A 109 -4.29 5.95 0.15
N VAL A 110 -5.36 5.56 -0.53
CA VAL A 110 -5.48 5.69 -1.98
C VAL A 110 -6.61 6.66 -2.29
N HIS A 111 -6.34 7.63 -3.15
CA HIS A 111 -7.31 8.60 -3.64
C HIS A 111 -7.36 8.58 -5.16
N TYR A 112 -8.58 8.54 -5.69
CA TYR A 112 -8.84 8.72 -7.11
C TYR A 112 -9.93 9.78 -7.28
N SER A 113 -9.64 10.80 -8.09
CA SER A 113 -10.61 11.79 -8.55
C SER A 113 -10.50 11.88 -10.08
N GLY A 114 -11.52 11.40 -10.78
CA GLY A 114 -11.52 11.29 -12.23
C GLY A 114 -12.88 10.82 -12.73
N HIS A 115 -12.98 10.51 -14.04
CA HIS A 115 -14.17 9.88 -14.61
C HIS A 115 -14.27 8.41 -14.18
N GLY A 116 -15.52 7.93 -14.12
CA GLY A 116 -15.87 6.53 -14.08
C GLY A 116 -16.74 6.17 -15.29
N GLN A 117 -16.70 4.91 -15.70
CA GLN A 117 -17.56 4.36 -16.76
C GLN A 117 -17.86 2.91 -16.43
N GLN A 118 -19.09 2.48 -16.78
CA GLN A 118 -19.42 1.06 -16.78
C GLN A 118 -18.96 0.42 -18.09
N MET A 119 -18.40 -0.78 -17.99
CA MET A 119 -18.03 -1.65 -19.10
C MET A 119 -18.74 -2.99 -18.94
N ARG A 120 -18.73 -3.80 -20.00
CA ARG A 120 -19.27 -5.16 -19.90
C ARG A 120 -18.36 -5.99 -18.98
N ASP A 121 -18.96 -6.65 -18.00
CA ASP A 121 -18.29 -7.63 -17.17
C ASP A 121 -17.73 -8.78 -18.01
N VAL A 122 -16.47 -9.14 -17.80
CA VAL A 122 -15.76 -10.22 -18.48
C VAL A 122 -15.59 -11.43 -17.55
N SER A 123 -15.68 -11.23 -16.25
CA SER A 123 -15.50 -12.26 -15.20
C SER A 123 -16.79 -13.01 -14.86
N ASP A 124 -17.97 -12.50 -15.27
CA ASP A 124 -19.31 -13.03 -15.00
C ASP A 124 -19.60 -13.10 -13.48
N ASP A 125 -19.09 -12.18 -12.68
CA ASP A 125 -19.33 -12.13 -11.22
C ASP A 125 -20.29 -11.00 -10.80
N GLU A 126 -20.59 -10.04 -11.72
CA GLU A 126 -21.53 -8.96 -11.46
C GLU A 126 -22.97 -9.32 -11.85
N PRO A 127 -23.97 -9.03 -10.96
CA PRO A 127 -25.38 -9.38 -11.20
C PRO A 127 -26.04 -8.69 -12.38
N ASP A 128 -25.47 -7.58 -12.84
CA ASP A 128 -25.97 -6.75 -13.96
C ASP A 128 -25.11 -6.82 -15.21
N ASP A 129 -24.13 -7.72 -15.24
CA ASP A 129 -23.15 -7.92 -16.32
C ASP A 129 -22.30 -6.66 -16.63
N LEU A 130 -22.04 -5.77 -15.62
CA LEU A 130 -21.28 -4.53 -15.80
C LEU A 130 -20.21 -4.34 -14.73
N ASP A 131 -18.98 -4.08 -15.16
CA ASP A 131 -17.85 -3.62 -14.33
C ASP A 131 -17.85 -2.09 -14.23
N GLU A 132 -17.59 -1.53 -13.06
CA GLU A 132 -17.22 -0.14 -12.87
C GLU A 132 -15.73 0.06 -13.12
N CYS A 133 -15.38 1.10 -13.88
CA CYS A 133 -14.00 1.38 -14.22
C CYS A 133 -13.57 2.78 -13.82
N TRP A 134 -12.35 2.91 -13.30
CA TRP A 134 -11.62 4.16 -13.31
C TRP A 134 -11.12 4.43 -14.73
N ILE A 135 -11.11 5.71 -15.11
CA ILE A 135 -10.70 6.14 -16.45
C ILE A 135 -9.31 6.80 -16.35
N PRO A 136 -8.22 6.06 -16.64
CA PRO A 136 -6.88 6.63 -16.77
C PRO A 136 -6.78 7.67 -17.88
N TYR A 137 -5.72 8.47 -17.88
CA TYR A 137 -5.48 9.53 -18.84
C TYR A 137 -5.53 9.06 -20.31
N ASP A 138 -4.97 7.87 -20.57
CA ASP A 138 -4.81 7.26 -21.89
C ASP A 138 -5.97 6.34 -22.29
N ALA A 139 -7.04 6.24 -21.48
CA ALA A 139 -8.23 5.49 -21.80
C ALA A 139 -9.18 6.27 -22.72
N TYR A 140 -9.63 5.62 -23.78
CA TYR A 140 -10.54 6.21 -24.77
C TYR A 140 -12.00 5.88 -24.46
N ARG A 141 -12.88 6.86 -24.62
CA ARG A 141 -14.31 6.72 -24.31
C ARG A 141 -15.02 5.69 -25.15
N LYS A 142 -14.50 5.45 -26.37
CA LYS A 142 -15.02 4.43 -27.28
C LYS A 142 -13.85 3.64 -27.87
N PRO A 143 -14.04 2.34 -28.11
CA PRO A 143 -13.03 1.53 -28.77
C PRO A 143 -12.49 2.18 -30.04
N CYS A 144 -11.16 2.22 -30.16
CA CYS A 144 -10.46 2.75 -31.33
C CYS A 144 -9.12 2.03 -31.48
N GLU A 145 -8.35 2.34 -32.54
CA GLU A 145 -7.05 1.71 -32.81
C GLU A 145 -6.05 1.87 -31.66
N LYS A 146 -6.16 2.94 -30.85
CA LYS A 146 -5.26 3.22 -29.72
C LYS A 146 -5.68 2.52 -28.41
N ASP A 147 -6.96 2.19 -28.28
CA ASP A 147 -7.53 1.61 -27.09
C ASP A 147 -8.83 0.87 -27.47
N MET A 148 -8.83 -0.44 -27.33
CA MET A 148 -10.00 -1.28 -27.56
C MET A 148 -10.81 -1.50 -26.27
N GLY A 149 -10.47 -0.78 -25.18
CA GLY A 149 -11.02 -0.87 -23.83
C GLY A 149 -10.06 -1.39 -22.79
N GLU A 150 -8.87 -1.88 -23.20
CA GLU A 150 -7.87 -2.43 -22.30
C GLU A 150 -7.22 -1.40 -21.38
N LYS A 151 -7.38 -0.10 -21.66
CA LYS A 151 -6.83 0.97 -20.84
C LYS A 151 -7.76 1.45 -19.73
N HIS A 152 -8.98 0.97 -19.69
CA HIS A 152 -9.84 1.14 -18.54
C HIS A 152 -9.32 0.28 -17.38
N LEU A 153 -9.44 0.77 -16.15
CA LEU A 153 -9.01 0.05 -14.96
C LEU A 153 -10.27 -0.38 -14.20
N THR A 154 -10.63 -1.67 -14.34
CA THR A 154 -11.85 -2.23 -13.74
C THR A 154 -11.75 -2.27 -12.22
N ASP A 155 -12.88 -2.28 -11.53
CA ASP A 155 -12.94 -2.44 -10.08
C ASP A 155 -12.33 -3.76 -9.63
N ASP A 156 -12.47 -4.84 -10.39
CA ASP A 156 -11.77 -6.11 -10.18
C ASP A 156 -10.24 -5.94 -10.18
N GLU A 157 -9.70 -5.23 -11.19
CA GLU A 157 -8.27 -4.93 -11.23
C GLU A 157 -7.85 -4.07 -10.04
N VAL A 158 -8.66 -3.06 -9.66
CA VAL A 158 -8.40 -2.20 -8.48
C VAL A 158 -8.43 -3.03 -7.19
N ASN A 159 -9.43 -3.91 -7.04
CA ASN A 159 -9.55 -4.80 -5.90
C ASN A 159 -8.33 -5.74 -5.78
N LEU A 160 -7.90 -6.32 -6.91
CA LEU A 160 -6.69 -7.15 -6.92
C LEU A 160 -5.44 -6.36 -6.48
N LEU A 161 -5.27 -5.12 -6.98
CA LEU A 161 -4.14 -4.26 -6.63
C LEU A 161 -4.16 -3.86 -5.14
N LEU A 162 -5.34 -3.59 -4.58
CA LEU A 162 -5.52 -3.25 -3.16
C LEU A 162 -5.27 -4.44 -2.25
N ASN A 163 -5.74 -5.63 -2.63
CA ASN A 163 -5.56 -6.84 -1.82
C ASN A 163 -4.11 -7.33 -1.75
N ASN A 164 -3.24 -6.85 -2.62
CA ASN A 164 -1.81 -7.18 -2.62
C ASN A 164 -0.97 -6.25 -1.71
N ILE A 165 -1.55 -5.18 -1.19
CA ILE A 165 -0.88 -4.23 -0.28
C ILE A 165 -1.09 -4.67 1.18
#